data_907e3d72f341a9138416b0f2707e2060
#
_entry.id   907e3d72f341a9138416b0f2707e2060
#
_cell.length_a   1.000
_cell.length_b   1.000
_cell.length_c   1.000
_cell.angle_alpha   90.00
_cell.angle_beta   90.00
_cell.angle_gamma   90.00
#
_symmetry.space_group_name_H-M   'P 1'
#
loop_
_entity.id
_entity.type
_entity.pdbx_description
1 polymer ?
#
loop_
_entity_poly.entity_id
_entity_poly.type
_entity_poly.pdbx_seq_one_letter_code
_entity_poly.pdbx_strand_id
1 'polypeptide(L)'
;YAAKAALHPGGAVDLSVGSPVDPTPSIIQDALNASSNAPGYPSTGGSAEFKAAVVEWFGRRRGVPGLKPEQVMPTIGSKELISWLPLLMGLGPGDVVVQPKVAYTAYVVGAALCGAEIVSEDDPAKWPSNAKLIWINSPGNPDGRVMDVAEMKAAVDRARELGALLASDECYAELGWNQWSEKLIPSVLDPRVCGDSHDGVLAVYSLSKQSNMAGYRAAFAVGEASLIKGLVNLRMHSGLNTPLPVQRAMVVALGDEEHVAIEKEIYRERREVLLAAVRDY
;
A
#
# COMPACT_ATOMS: atom_id res chain seq x y z
N TYR A 1 8.26 -28.19 7.27
CA TYR A 1 9.62 -27.65 6.96
C TYR A 1 10.31 -27.16 8.23
N ALA A 2 9.71 -26.29 9.06
CA ALA A 2 10.33 -25.70 10.25
C ALA A 2 10.92 -26.75 11.22
N ALA A 3 10.18 -27.84 11.51
CA ALA A 3 10.67 -28.92 12.36
C ALA A 3 11.89 -29.64 11.77
N LYS A 4 11.95 -29.79 10.44
CA LYS A 4 13.10 -30.39 9.75
C LYS A 4 14.30 -29.45 9.73
N ALA A 5 14.06 -28.17 9.51
CA ALA A 5 15.10 -27.12 9.51
C ALA A 5 15.72 -26.96 10.91
N ALA A 6 14.93 -27.07 11.98
CA ALA A 6 15.42 -27.01 13.37
C ALA A 6 16.41 -28.13 13.73
N LEU A 7 16.43 -29.22 12.96
CA LEU A 7 17.40 -30.33 13.15
C LEU A 7 18.76 -30.08 12.46
N HIS A 8 18.85 -29.04 11.64
CA HIS A 8 20.12 -28.72 10.96
C HIS A 8 21.13 -28.14 11.96
N PRO A 9 22.41 -28.62 11.97
CA PRO A 9 23.43 -28.13 12.92
C PRO A 9 23.67 -26.61 12.88
N GLY A 10 23.49 -25.99 11.73
CA GLY A 10 23.61 -24.52 11.53
C GLY A 10 22.34 -23.73 11.84
N GLY A 11 21.27 -24.39 12.31
CA GLY A 11 19.97 -23.76 12.50
C GLY A 11 19.22 -23.54 11.20
N ALA A 12 18.16 -22.69 11.26
CA ALA A 12 17.34 -22.34 10.10
C ALA A 12 17.23 -20.81 9.98
N VAL A 13 17.31 -20.32 8.77
CA VAL A 13 16.92 -18.95 8.40
C VAL A 13 15.59 -19.01 7.68
N ASP A 14 14.57 -18.39 8.27
CA ASP A 14 13.24 -18.32 7.66
C ASP A 14 13.16 -17.17 6.68
N LEU A 15 13.07 -17.47 5.39
CA LEU A 15 12.90 -16.51 4.29
C LEU A 15 11.47 -16.51 3.73
N SER A 16 10.52 -17.17 4.39
CA SER A 16 9.15 -17.33 3.88
C SER A 16 8.28 -16.09 4.04
N VAL A 17 8.62 -15.20 4.98
CA VAL A 17 7.85 -13.99 5.26
C VAL A 17 8.79 -12.78 5.32
N GLY A 18 8.59 -11.82 4.43
CA GLY A 18 9.33 -10.56 4.39
C GLY A 18 8.85 -9.58 5.47
N SER A 19 9.16 -9.85 6.74
CA SER A 19 8.90 -8.91 7.84
C SER A 19 10.09 -7.99 8.07
N PRO A 20 9.89 -6.68 8.31
CA PRO A 20 10.94 -5.80 8.82
C PRO A 20 11.47 -6.33 10.16
N VAL A 21 12.79 -6.34 10.31
CA VAL A 21 13.47 -6.84 11.53
C VAL A 21 14.25 -5.73 12.23
N ASP A 22 14.46 -4.60 11.57
CA ASP A 22 15.16 -3.46 12.13
C ASP A 22 14.24 -2.68 13.07
N PRO A 23 14.81 -1.99 14.09
CA PRO A 23 14.02 -1.15 14.97
C PRO A 23 13.26 -0.06 14.20
N THR A 24 12.05 0.25 14.64
CA THR A 24 11.40 1.48 14.20
C THR A 24 12.28 2.68 14.58
N PRO A 25 12.51 3.66 13.68
CA PRO A 25 13.34 4.84 13.97
C PRO A 25 12.91 5.56 15.27
N SER A 26 13.90 6.03 16.06
CA SER A 26 13.65 6.64 17.38
C SER A 26 12.72 7.85 17.30
N ILE A 27 12.86 8.68 16.27
CA ILE A 27 12.01 9.85 16.04
C ILE A 27 10.52 9.46 15.94
N ILE A 28 10.21 8.29 15.37
CA ILE A 28 8.84 7.76 15.25
C ILE A 28 8.37 7.21 16.61
N GLN A 29 9.26 6.49 17.33
CA GLN A 29 8.96 5.99 18.68
C GLN A 29 8.66 7.13 19.63
N ASP A 30 9.47 8.20 19.59
CA ASP A 30 9.32 9.39 20.43
C ASP A 30 7.99 10.10 20.14
N ALA A 31 7.61 10.22 18.87
CA ALA A 31 6.31 10.78 18.47
C ALA A 31 5.13 9.96 19.00
N LEU A 32 5.22 8.62 18.95
CA LEU A 32 4.22 7.73 19.51
C LEU A 32 4.11 7.91 21.04
N ASN A 33 5.25 7.90 21.74
CA ASN A 33 5.32 8.06 23.20
C ASN A 33 4.76 9.43 23.64
N ALA A 34 5.14 10.52 22.97
CA ALA A 34 4.63 11.85 23.22
C ALA A 34 3.11 11.98 23.00
N SER A 35 2.54 11.08 22.22
CA SER A 35 1.12 11.04 21.87
C SER A 35 0.31 10.03 22.68
N SER A 36 0.88 9.39 23.68
CA SER A 36 0.26 8.32 24.47
C SER A 36 -0.99 8.77 25.24
N ASN A 37 -1.08 10.07 25.63
CA ASN A 37 -2.29 10.65 26.24
C ASN A 37 -3.30 11.04 25.15
N ALA A 38 -4.16 10.10 24.77
CA ALA A 38 -5.17 10.25 23.73
C ALA A 38 -6.53 9.68 24.18
N PRO A 39 -7.24 10.34 25.14
CA PRO A 39 -8.46 9.79 25.73
C PRO A 39 -9.69 9.85 24.82
N GLY A 40 -9.67 10.64 23.74
CA GLY A 40 -10.79 10.78 22.81
C GLY A 40 -10.78 9.72 21.70
N TYR A 41 -11.95 9.50 21.08
CA TYR A 41 -12.02 8.66 19.88
C TYR A 41 -11.28 9.32 18.71
N PRO A 42 -10.44 8.57 17.96
CA PRO A 42 -9.75 9.10 16.79
C PRO A 42 -10.74 9.36 15.65
N SER A 43 -10.45 10.38 14.84
CA SER A 43 -11.18 10.58 13.58
C SER A 43 -10.89 9.41 12.62
N THR A 44 -11.94 8.76 12.12
CA THR A 44 -11.85 7.69 11.13
C THR A 44 -11.24 8.19 9.82
N GLY A 45 -11.56 9.41 9.42
CA GLY A 45 -11.00 10.05 8.24
C GLY A 45 -9.58 10.58 8.41
N GLY A 46 -9.02 10.47 9.64
CA GLY A 46 -7.71 11.01 9.98
C GLY A 46 -7.74 12.44 10.52
N SER A 47 -6.71 12.80 11.31
CA SER A 47 -6.53 14.17 11.79
C SER A 47 -6.15 15.11 10.65
N ALA A 48 -6.33 16.42 10.84
CA ALA A 48 -5.96 17.42 9.85
C ALA A 48 -4.46 17.38 9.54
N GLU A 49 -3.64 17.23 10.60
CA GLU A 49 -2.18 17.14 10.48
C GLU A 49 -1.76 15.90 9.67
N PHE A 50 -2.40 14.76 9.94
CA PHE A 50 -2.12 13.52 9.20
C PHE A 50 -2.45 13.69 7.71
N LYS A 51 -3.62 14.23 7.38
CA LYS A 51 -4.02 14.46 5.99
C LYS A 51 -3.08 15.42 5.27
N ALA A 52 -2.68 16.51 5.94
CA ALA A 52 -1.71 17.47 5.40
C ALA A 52 -0.35 16.81 5.12
N ALA A 53 0.15 16.00 6.06
CA ALA A 53 1.42 15.28 5.90
C ALA A 53 1.40 14.31 4.70
N VAL A 54 0.28 13.57 4.51
CA VAL A 54 0.13 12.66 3.35
C VAL A 54 0.11 13.45 2.04
N VAL A 55 -0.67 14.54 1.96
CA VAL A 55 -0.75 15.40 0.76
C VAL A 55 0.63 15.95 0.39
N GLU A 56 1.36 16.47 1.38
CA GLU A 56 2.70 17.01 1.18
C GLU A 56 3.69 15.93 0.74
N TRP A 57 3.65 14.75 1.39
CA TRP A 57 4.50 13.61 1.05
C TRP A 57 4.26 13.13 -0.38
N PHE A 58 3.00 13.01 -0.83
CA PHE A 58 2.69 12.66 -2.21
C PHE A 58 3.25 13.67 -3.21
N GLY A 59 3.17 14.96 -2.89
CA GLY A 59 3.77 16.01 -3.72
C GLY A 59 5.28 15.87 -3.86
N ARG A 60 5.98 15.65 -2.74
CA ARG A 60 7.45 15.53 -2.71
C ARG A 60 7.96 14.20 -3.24
N ARG A 61 7.35 13.10 -2.79
CA ARG A 61 7.91 11.74 -2.96
C ARG A 61 7.24 10.92 -4.06
N ARG A 62 6.04 11.30 -4.47
CA ARG A 62 5.27 10.51 -5.45
C ARG A 62 4.99 11.26 -6.75
N GLY A 63 5.40 12.54 -6.86
CA GLY A 63 5.16 13.36 -8.04
C GLY A 63 3.69 13.66 -8.29
N VAL A 64 2.87 13.71 -7.24
CA VAL A 64 1.43 13.93 -7.29
C VAL A 64 1.09 15.28 -6.64
N PRO A 65 1.16 16.37 -7.36
CA PRO A 65 0.79 17.69 -6.84
C PRO A 65 -0.74 17.85 -6.79
N GLY A 66 -1.20 18.74 -5.92
CA GLY A 66 -2.59 19.20 -5.93
C GLY A 66 -3.61 18.27 -5.27
N LEU A 67 -3.16 17.20 -4.61
CA LEU A 67 -4.03 16.39 -3.74
C LEU A 67 -4.67 17.27 -2.66
N LYS A 68 -5.86 16.88 -2.23
CA LYS A 68 -6.61 17.59 -1.20
C LYS A 68 -6.86 16.68 0.01
N PRO A 69 -7.01 17.25 1.23
CA PRO A 69 -7.22 16.48 2.45
C PRO A 69 -8.41 15.52 2.42
N GLU A 70 -9.47 15.85 1.70
CA GLU A 70 -10.66 14.99 1.55
C GLU A 70 -10.42 13.73 0.72
N GLN A 71 -9.30 13.64 0.03
CA GLN A 71 -8.86 12.47 -0.74
C GLN A 71 -8.05 11.47 0.07
N VAL A 72 -7.83 11.72 1.37
CA VAL A 72 -6.93 10.95 2.24
C VAL A 72 -7.70 10.32 3.40
N MET A 73 -7.42 9.03 3.69
CA MET A 73 -7.85 8.39 4.93
C MET A 73 -6.79 7.43 5.48
N PRO A 74 -6.61 7.32 6.83
CA PRO A 74 -5.74 6.32 7.43
C PRO A 74 -6.40 4.95 7.44
N THR A 75 -5.59 3.89 7.46
CA THR A 75 -6.03 2.49 7.56
C THR A 75 -5.21 1.71 8.59
N ILE A 76 -5.77 0.61 9.11
CA ILE A 76 -5.11 -0.25 10.11
C ILE A 76 -4.17 -1.22 9.40
N GLY A 77 -3.14 -0.67 8.73
CA GLY A 77 -2.31 -1.35 7.74
C GLY A 77 -3.03 -1.51 6.40
N SER A 78 -2.25 -1.62 5.31
CA SER A 78 -2.81 -1.80 3.96
C SER A 78 -3.59 -3.10 3.82
N LYS A 79 -3.14 -4.19 4.45
CA LYS A 79 -3.80 -5.50 4.38
C LYS A 79 -5.25 -5.44 4.84
N GLU A 80 -5.56 -4.67 5.88
CA GLU A 80 -6.92 -4.51 6.37
C GLU A 80 -7.79 -3.91 5.26
N LEU A 81 -7.40 -2.77 4.68
CA LEU A 81 -8.17 -2.16 3.60
C LEU A 81 -8.30 -3.09 2.39
N ILE A 82 -7.21 -3.73 1.96
CA ILE A 82 -7.20 -4.66 0.82
C ILE A 82 -8.25 -5.77 1.01
N SER A 83 -8.28 -6.36 2.21
CA SER A 83 -9.21 -7.45 2.50
C SER A 83 -10.66 -6.99 2.67
N TRP A 84 -10.90 -5.77 3.15
CA TRP A 84 -12.26 -5.27 3.38
C TRP A 84 -12.82 -4.46 2.22
N LEU A 85 -11.98 -3.93 1.31
CA LEU A 85 -12.41 -3.02 0.25
C LEU A 85 -13.53 -3.60 -0.62
N PRO A 86 -13.48 -4.85 -1.12
CA PRO A 86 -14.57 -5.40 -1.92
C PRO A 86 -15.91 -5.38 -1.18
N LEU A 87 -15.92 -5.81 0.09
CA LEU A 87 -17.13 -5.79 0.92
C LEU A 87 -17.62 -4.36 1.20
N LEU A 88 -16.70 -3.43 1.50
CA LEU A 88 -17.03 -2.02 1.75
C LEU A 88 -17.55 -1.31 0.49
N MET A 89 -17.20 -1.80 -0.69
CA MET A 89 -17.77 -1.35 -1.96
C MET A 89 -19.16 -1.96 -2.24
N GLY A 90 -19.62 -2.89 -1.40
CA GLY A 90 -20.89 -3.59 -1.58
C GLY A 90 -20.85 -4.68 -2.66
N LEU A 91 -19.65 -5.19 -2.98
CA LEU A 91 -19.52 -6.30 -3.94
C LEU A 91 -20.04 -7.61 -3.34
N GLY A 92 -20.49 -8.51 -4.22
CA GLY A 92 -21.07 -9.78 -3.83
C GLY A 92 -21.04 -10.82 -4.96
N PRO A 93 -21.82 -11.91 -4.82
CA PRO A 93 -21.94 -12.93 -5.86
C PRO A 93 -22.35 -12.34 -7.21
N GLY A 94 -21.58 -12.67 -8.26
CA GLY A 94 -21.79 -12.15 -9.63
C GLY A 94 -20.92 -10.94 -9.99
N ASP A 95 -20.27 -10.29 -8.98
CA ASP A 95 -19.25 -9.27 -9.24
C ASP A 95 -17.87 -9.92 -9.41
N VAL A 96 -16.99 -9.28 -10.16
CA VAL A 96 -15.63 -9.73 -10.43
C VAL A 96 -14.62 -8.77 -9.84
N VAL A 97 -13.64 -9.34 -9.10
CA VAL A 97 -12.42 -8.68 -8.67
C VAL A 97 -11.26 -9.20 -9.52
N VAL A 98 -10.50 -8.31 -10.14
CA VAL A 98 -9.30 -8.67 -10.89
C VAL A 98 -8.06 -8.46 -10.02
N GLN A 99 -7.10 -9.38 -10.11
CA GLN A 99 -5.79 -9.28 -9.47
C GLN A 99 -4.66 -9.63 -10.44
N PRO A 100 -3.39 -9.25 -10.17
CA PRO A 100 -2.26 -9.75 -10.94
C PRO A 100 -2.17 -11.28 -10.93
N LYS A 101 -1.56 -11.88 -11.98
CA LYS A 101 -1.33 -13.34 -12.02
C LYS A 101 -0.40 -13.81 -10.91
N VAL A 102 0.61 -13.02 -10.62
CA VAL A 102 1.49 -13.21 -9.45
C VAL A 102 1.08 -12.17 -8.43
N ALA A 103 0.38 -12.58 -7.38
CA ALA A 103 -0.36 -11.68 -6.52
C ALA A 103 -0.10 -11.88 -5.03
N TYR A 104 -0.18 -10.80 -4.30
CA TYR A 104 -0.26 -10.84 -2.85
C TYR A 104 -1.58 -11.47 -2.40
N THR A 105 -1.50 -12.42 -1.48
CA THR A 105 -2.65 -13.28 -1.09
C THR A 105 -3.84 -12.54 -0.48
N ALA A 106 -3.68 -11.29 -0.05
CA ALA A 106 -4.79 -10.55 0.56
C ALA A 106 -5.89 -10.16 -0.45
N TYR A 107 -5.58 -10.07 -1.75
CA TYR A 107 -6.58 -9.70 -2.77
C TYR A 107 -7.65 -10.79 -2.92
N VAL A 108 -7.23 -12.06 -3.00
CA VAL A 108 -8.19 -13.18 -3.09
C VAL A 108 -9.02 -13.31 -1.81
N VAL A 109 -8.44 -13.00 -0.64
CA VAL A 109 -9.19 -13.00 0.62
C VAL A 109 -10.31 -11.97 0.59
N GLY A 110 -10.05 -10.77 0.08
CA GLY A 110 -11.06 -9.72 -0.04
C GLY A 110 -12.25 -10.14 -0.91
N ALA A 111 -11.99 -10.74 -2.08
CA ALA A 111 -13.05 -11.27 -2.94
C ALA A 111 -13.84 -12.39 -2.24
N ALA A 112 -13.15 -13.31 -1.55
CA ALA A 112 -13.79 -14.41 -0.83
C ALA A 112 -14.71 -13.94 0.30
N LEU A 113 -14.33 -12.86 1.02
CA LEU A 113 -15.13 -12.31 2.12
C LEU A 113 -16.50 -11.79 1.68
N CYS A 114 -16.63 -11.32 0.44
CA CYS A 114 -17.91 -10.83 -0.10
C CYS A 114 -18.57 -11.81 -1.08
N GLY A 115 -17.91 -12.94 -1.40
CA GLY A 115 -18.42 -13.93 -2.35
C GLY A 115 -18.29 -13.51 -3.82
N ALA A 116 -17.46 -12.50 -4.12
CA ALA A 116 -17.16 -12.10 -5.48
C ALA A 116 -16.22 -13.10 -6.17
N GLU A 117 -16.30 -13.19 -7.49
CA GLU A 117 -15.38 -13.96 -8.30
C GLU A 117 -14.00 -13.27 -8.37
N ILE A 118 -12.92 -14.06 -8.36
CA ILE A 118 -11.55 -13.57 -8.54
C ILE A 118 -11.00 -14.01 -9.90
N VAL A 119 -10.49 -13.05 -10.67
CA VAL A 119 -9.83 -13.28 -11.96
C VAL A 119 -8.39 -12.81 -11.87
N SER A 120 -7.43 -13.67 -12.24
CA SER A 120 -6.00 -13.34 -12.28
C SER A 120 -5.58 -13.02 -13.71
N GLU A 121 -5.41 -11.74 -14.04
CA GLU A 121 -5.05 -11.29 -15.39
C GLU A 121 -4.28 -9.96 -15.37
N ASP A 122 -3.09 -9.96 -15.99
CA ASP A 122 -2.20 -8.79 -16.06
C ASP A 122 -2.51 -7.89 -17.26
N ASP A 123 -3.08 -8.46 -18.35
CA ASP A 123 -3.39 -7.72 -19.58
C ASP A 123 -4.72 -6.97 -19.46
N PRO A 124 -4.73 -5.61 -19.42
CA PRO A 124 -5.95 -4.84 -19.30
C PRO A 124 -6.98 -5.14 -20.39
N ALA A 125 -6.54 -5.51 -21.61
CA ALA A 125 -7.45 -5.83 -22.71
C ALA A 125 -8.28 -7.09 -22.46
N LYS A 126 -7.84 -7.96 -21.54
CA LYS A 126 -8.52 -9.22 -21.18
C LYS A 126 -9.35 -9.15 -19.90
N TRP A 127 -9.37 -8.02 -19.23
CA TRP A 127 -10.19 -7.88 -18.04
C TRP A 127 -11.68 -8.06 -18.35
N PRO A 128 -12.42 -8.82 -17.54
CA PRO A 128 -13.85 -9.07 -17.76
C PRO A 128 -14.67 -7.79 -17.78
N SER A 129 -15.68 -7.74 -18.62
CA SER A 129 -16.56 -6.56 -18.77
C SER A 129 -17.41 -6.26 -17.54
N ASN A 130 -17.57 -7.23 -16.64
CA ASN A 130 -18.27 -7.11 -15.35
C ASN A 130 -17.30 -6.91 -14.16
N ALA A 131 -16.02 -6.62 -14.40
CA ALA A 131 -15.08 -6.27 -13.34
C ALA A 131 -15.57 -5.02 -12.59
N LYS A 132 -15.50 -5.04 -11.25
CA LYS A 132 -15.89 -3.94 -10.36
C LYS A 132 -14.72 -3.37 -9.60
N LEU A 133 -13.74 -4.21 -9.29
CA LEU A 133 -12.50 -3.83 -8.61
C LEU A 133 -11.33 -4.49 -9.33
N ILE A 134 -10.30 -3.72 -9.61
CA ILE A 134 -9.08 -4.18 -10.25
C ILE A 134 -7.91 -3.80 -9.36
N TRP A 135 -7.15 -4.78 -8.91
CA TRP A 135 -5.91 -4.58 -8.18
C TRP A 135 -4.72 -4.58 -9.12
N ILE A 136 -3.87 -3.57 -9.01
CA ILE A 136 -2.50 -3.59 -9.47
C ILE A 136 -1.56 -3.45 -8.28
N ASN A 137 -0.33 -3.96 -8.39
CA ASN A 137 0.67 -3.89 -7.34
C ASN A 137 2.02 -3.47 -7.93
N SER A 138 2.47 -2.25 -7.64
CA SER A 138 3.70 -1.72 -8.22
C SER A 138 4.46 -0.83 -7.22
N PRO A 139 5.65 -1.27 -6.77
CA PRO A 139 6.34 -2.54 -7.06
C PRO A 139 5.59 -3.77 -6.56
N GLY A 140 5.63 -4.85 -7.33
CA GLY A 140 4.89 -6.07 -7.08
C GLY A 140 5.42 -6.90 -5.91
N ASN A 141 4.53 -7.59 -5.23
CA ASN A 141 4.85 -8.64 -4.26
C ASN A 141 4.23 -9.95 -4.75
N PRO A 142 5.04 -10.99 -5.06
CA PRO A 142 6.45 -11.19 -4.66
C PRO A 142 7.50 -10.87 -5.73
N ASP A 143 7.14 -10.47 -6.94
CA ASP A 143 8.03 -10.44 -8.11
C ASP A 143 8.91 -9.17 -8.22
N GLY A 144 8.59 -8.12 -7.46
CA GLY A 144 9.31 -6.85 -7.49
C GLY A 144 9.15 -6.05 -8.80
N ARG A 145 8.23 -6.46 -9.70
CA ARG A 145 7.98 -5.77 -10.96
C ARG A 145 7.46 -4.36 -10.70
N VAL A 146 8.02 -3.40 -11.44
CA VAL A 146 7.54 -2.01 -11.43
C VAL A 146 6.85 -1.73 -12.77
N MET A 147 5.61 -1.26 -12.71
CA MET A 147 4.89 -0.75 -13.87
C MET A 147 5.40 0.65 -14.22
N ASP A 148 5.62 0.90 -15.50
CA ASP A 148 5.92 2.24 -15.97
C ASP A 148 4.65 3.09 -16.13
N VAL A 149 4.84 4.38 -16.51
CA VAL A 149 3.73 5.32 -16.68
C VAL A 149 2.74 4.85 -17.75
N ALA A 150 3.23 4.28 -18.86
CA ALA A 150 2.38 3.85 -19.96
C ALA A 150 1.54 2.63 -19.58
N GLU A 151 2.15 1.67 -18.89
CA GLU A 151 1.45 0.48 -18.38
C GLU A 151 0.37 0.85 -17.35
N MET A 152 0.70 1.72 -16.38
CA MET A 152 -0.29 2.19 -15.39
C MET A 152 -1.42 2.98 -16.06
N LYS A 153 -1.08 3.86 -17.03
CA LYS A 153 -2.09 4.62 -17.78
C LYS A 153 -3.05 3.71 -18.52
N ALA A 154 -2.54 2.69 -19.22
CA ALA A 154 -3.40 1.72 -19.91
C ALA A 154 -4.34 0.99 -18.95
N ALA A 155 -3.86 0.66 -17.74
CA ALA A 155 -4.69 0.07 -16.69
C ALA A 155 -5.79 1.02 -16.21
N VAL A 156 -5.48 2.31 -15.97
CA VAL A 156 -6.44 3.33 -15.57
C VAL A 156 -7.50 3.55 -16.65
N ASP A 157 -7.07 3.74 -17.90
CA ASP A 157 -7.98 3.97 -19.03
C ASP A 157 -8.96 2.80 -19.16
N ARG A 158 -8.45 1.56 -19.10
CA ARG A 158 -9.30 0.38 -19.20
C ARG A 158 -10.25 0.20 -18.02
N ALA A 159 -9.81 0.46 -16.80
CA ALA A 159 -10.67 0.40 -15.62
C ALA A 159 -11.83 1.40 -15.72
N ARG A 160 -11.55 2.62 -16.19
CA ARG A 160 -12.57 3.65 -16.44
C ARG A 160 -13.57 3.25 -17.52
N GLU A 161 -13.13 2.64 -18.63
CA GLU A 161 -14.02 2.10 -19.64
C GLU A 161 -14.97 1.04 -19.09
N LEU A 162 -14.51 0.23 -18.16
CA LEU A 162 -15.30 -0.81 -17.49
C LEU A 162 -16.20 -0.26 -16.38
N GLY A 163 -16.02 1.00 -15.96
CA GLY A 163 -16.67 1.55 -14.77
C GLY A 163 -16.24 0.85 -13.48
N ALA A 164 -15.01 0.32 -13.45
CA ALA A 164 -14.40 -0.37 -12.30
C ALA A 164 -13.49 0.57 -11.52
N LEU A 165 -13.36 0.34 -10.21
CA LEU A 165 -12.32 0.97 -9.40
C LEU A 165 -10.97 0.31 -9.70
N LEU A 166 -9.95 1.10 -10.06
CA LEU A 166 -8.56 0.65 -10.07
C LEU A 166 -7.89 0.99 -8.73
N ALA A 167 -7.52 -0.03 -7.96
CA ALA A 167 -6.78 0.10 -6.72
C ALA A 167 -5.33 -0.33 -6.90
N SER A 168 -4.39 0.57 -6.60
CA SER A 168 -2.94 0.35 -6.70
C SER A 168 -2.34 0.15 -5.31
N ASP A 169 -1.77 -1.03 -5.05
CA ASP A 169 -0.95 -1.28 -3.87
C ASP A 169 0.48 -0.81 -4.16
N GLU A 170 0.88 0.30 -3.52
CA GLU A 170 2.14 0.99 -3.73
C GLU A 170 3.10 0.87 -2.54
N CYS A 171 2.90 -0.16 -1.68
CA CYS A 171 3.61 -0.30 -0.40
C CYS A 171 5.14 -0.37 -0.50
N TYR A 172 5.70 -0.63 -1.68
CA TYR A 172 7.14 -0.73 -1.91
C TYR A 172 7.73 0.42 -2.73
N ALA A 173 6.98 1.50 -2.96
CA ALA A 173 7.39 2.55 -3.88
C ALA A 173 8.67 3.31 -3.46
N GLU A 174 9.05 3.33 -2.18
CA GLU A 174 10.31 3.89 -1.72
C GLU A 174 11.52 2.93 -1.87
N LEU A 175 11.27 1.66 -2.20
CA LEU A 175 12.29 0.62 -2.31
C LEU A 175 12.61 0.29 -3.79
N GLY A 176 12.81 1.32 -4.61
CA GLY A 176 13.23 1.15 -6.01
C GLY A 176 14.69 0.73 -6.13
N TRP A 177 14.96 -0.22 -7.07
CA TRP A 177 16.30 -0.75 -7.37
C TRP A 177 16.61 -0.64 -8.85
N ASN A 178 17.88 -0.82 -9.23
CA ASN A 178 18.38 -0.77 -10.62
C ASN A 178 17.98 0.55 -11.29
N GLN A 179 17.22 0.48 -12.39
CA GLN A 179 16.75 1.66 -13.12
C GLN A 179 15.83 2.59 -12.30
N TRP A 180 15.29 2.10 -11.17
CA TRP A 180 14.42 2.82 -10.26
C TRP A 180 15.13 3.31 -9.00
N SER A 181 16.45 3.14 -8.88
CA SER A 181 17.22 3.56 -7.70
C SER A 181 17.13 5.07 -7.46
N GLU A 182 17.21 5.85 -8.55
CA GLU A 182 17.23 7.33 -8.54
C GLU A 182 15.97 7.94 -9.15
N LYS A 183 15.00 7.12 -9.56
CA LYS A 183 13.76 7.61 -10.18
C LYS A 183 12.58 7.34 -9.27
N LEU A 184 11.65 8.29 -9.24
CA LEU A 184 10.36 8.06 -8.60
C LEU A 184 9.63 6.92 -9.31
N ILE A 185 9.20 5.92 -8.55
CA ILE A 185 8.30 4.89 -9.04
C ILE A 185 6.94 5.55 -9.28
N PRO A 186 6.29 5.34 -10.43
CA PRO A 186 5.01 5.95 -10.73
C PRO A 186 3.95 5.62 -9.68
N SER A 187 3.06 6.56 -9.41
CA SER A 187 1.83 6.35 -8.65
C SER A 187 0.64 6.31 -9.60
N VAL A 188 -0.40 5.56 -9.25
CA VAL A 188 -1.67 5.60 -9.99
C VAL A 188 -2.30 6.99 -10.00
N LEU A 189 -1.93 7.83 -9.03
CA LEU A 189 -2.40 9.22 -8.89
C LEU A 189 -1.51 10.24 -9.63
N ASP A 190 -0.42 9.81 -10.27
CA ASP A 190 0.44 10.70 -11.07
C ASP A 190 -0.37 11.28 -12.24
N PRO A 191 -0.36 12.61 -12.48
CA PRO A 191 -1.08 13.21 -13.61
C PRO A 191 -0.74 12.60 -14.97
N ARG A 192 0.46 12.06 -15.14
CA ARG A 192 0.87 11.35 -16.36
C ARG A 192 0.15 10.00 -16.53
N VAL A 193 -0.37 9.46 -15.42
CA VAL A 193 -1.08 8.17 -15.37
C VAL A 193 -2.59 8.39 -15.43
N CYS A 194 -3.15 9.16 -14.49
CA CYS A 194 -4.60 9.32 -14.34
C CYS A 194 -5.17 10.61 -14.99
N GLY A 195 -4.31 11.48 -15.53
CA GLY A 195 -4.71 12.80 -16.03
C GLY A 195 -5.07 13.76 -14.90
N ASP A 196 -6.01 14.67 -15.16
CA ASP A 196 -6.41 15.72 -14.22
C ASP A 196 -7.46 15.25 -13.18
N SER A 197 -7.91 14.00 -13.25
CA SER A 197 -8.94 13.44 -12.37
C SER A 197 -8.48 12.18 -11.66
N HIS A 198 -8.76 12.10 -10.36
CA HIS A 198 -8.59 10.88 -9.56
C HIS A 198 -9.85 10.01 -9.52
N ASP A 199 -10.86 10.25 -10.38
CA ASP A 199 -12.07 9.45 -10.43
C ASP A 199 -11.74 8.00 -10.86
N GLY A 200 -12.29 7.05 -10.13
CA GLY A 200 -12.10 5.62 -10.36
C GLY A 200 -10.70 5.09 -9.98
N VAL A 201 -9.88 5.84 -9.26
CA VAL A 201 -8.54 5.38 -8.81
C VAL A 201 -8.33 5.52 -7.31
N LEU A 202 -7.60 4.56 -6.75
CA LEU A 202 -7.23 4.50 -5.33
C LEU A 202 -5.80 4.00 -5.18
N ALA A 203 -4.92 4.80 -4.58
CA ALA A 203 -3.61 4.35 -4.13
C ALA A 203 -3.68 3.88 -2.67
N VAL A 204 -3.07 2.74 -2.36
CA VAL A 204 -2.92 2.20 -1.01
C VAL A 204 -1.44 2.18 -0.67
N TYR A 205 -1.07 2.78 0.45
CA TYR A 205 0.32 2.88 0.89
C TYR A 205 0.49 2.49 2.35
N SER A 206 1.64 1.88 2.67
CA SER A 206 1.97 1.45 4.02
C SER A 206 3.38 1.87 4.43
N LEU A 207 3.52 2.36 5.66
CA LEU A 207 4.81 2.68 6.28
C LEU A 207 5.54 1.45 6.85
N SER A 208 4.96 0.26 6.67
CA SER A 208 5.53 -0.99 7.20
C SER A 208 6.93 -1.27 6.68
N LYS A 209 7.23 -0.89 5.42
CA LYS A 209 8.48 -1.24 4.75
C LYS A 209 9.50 -0.11 4.75
N GLN A 210 9.09 1.11 4.45
CA GLN A 210 10.00 2.26 4.44
C GLN A 210 10.41 2.75 5.83
N SER A 211 9.58 2.50 6.86
CA SER A 211 9.73 3.10 8.19
C SER A 211 9.66 2.07 9.35
N ASN A 212 9.74 0.78 9.05
CA ASN A 212 9.65 -0.31 10.03
C ASN A 212 8.42 -0.24 10.95
N MET A 213 7.29 0.28 10.45
CA MET A 213 6.06 0.45 11.22
C MET A 213 5.05 -0.70 11.05
N ALA A 214 5.50 -1.90 10.68
CA ALA A 214 4.60 -3.03 10.46
C ALA A 214 3.75 -3.38 11.69
N GLY A 215 4.33 -3.32 12.89
CA GLY A 215 3.66 -3.56 14.18
C GLY A 215 2.68 -2.44 14.56
N TYR A 216 2.88 -1.23 14.06
CA TYR A 216 2.02 -0.07 14.32
C TYR A 216 0.71 -0.10 13.53
N ARG A 217 0.63 -0.96 12.51
CA ARG A 217 -0.50 -0.99 11.57
C ARG A 217 -0.71 0.37 10.89
N ALA A 218 0.36 1.02 10.44
CA ALA A 218 0.39 2.36 9.89
C ALA A 218 0.32 2.33 8.36
N ALA A 219 -0.83 2.70 7.80
CA ALA A 219 -1.06 2.78 6.37
C ALA A 219 -2.16 3.80 6.06
N PHE A 220 -2.33 4.10 4.78
CA PHE A 220 -3.35 5.04 4.32
C PHE A 220 -3.77 4.74 2.87
N ALA A 221 -4.91 5.31 2.50
CA ALA A 221 -5.40 5.32 1.14
C ALA A 221 -5.63 6.75 0.66
N VAL A 222 -5.38 6.96 -0.63
CA VAL A 222 -5.54 8.26 -1.30
C VAL A 222 -6.18 8.02 -2.66
N GLY A 223 -7.20 8.80 -3.02
CA GLY A 223 -7.87 8.63 -4.29
C GLY A 223 -9.09 9.52 -4.48
N GLU A 224 -10.08 9.02 -5.19
CA GLU A 224 -11.33 9.73 -5.43
C GLU A 224 -12.00 10.18 -4.13
N ALA A 225 -12.30 11.49 -4.00
CA ALA A 225 -12.83 12.07 -2.76
C ALA A 225 -14.20 11.48 -2.36
N SER A 226 -15.05 11.17 -3.32
CA SER A 226 -16.38 10.57 -3.07
C SER A 226 -16.25 9.14 -2.54
N LEU A 227 -15.34 8.34 -3.08
CA LEU A 227 -15.00 7.01 -2.59
C LEU A 227 -14.45 7.07 -1.16
N ILE A 228 -13.44 7.93 -0.93
CA ILE A 228 -12.85 8.11 0.41
C ILE A 228 -13.93 8.49 1.43
N LYS A 229 -14.82 9.43 1.11
CA LYS A 229 -15.94 9.81 1.98
C LYS A 229 -16.87 8.63 2.29
N GLY A 230 -17.23 7.83 1.29
CA GLY A 230 -18.04 6.63 1.45
C GLY A 230 -17.39 5.60 2.36
N LEU A 231 -16.11 5.30 2.11
CA LEU A 231 -15.32 4.38 2.93
C LEU A 231 -15.18 4.86 4.38
N VAL A 232 -14.90 6.15 4.62
CA VAL A 232 -14.80 6.73 5.98
C VAL A 232 -16.11 6.55 6.73
N ASN A 233 -17.26 6.78 6.10
CA ASN A 233 -18.56 6.62 6.74
C ASN A 233 -18.81 5.15 7.17
N LEU A 234 -18.56 4.19 6.29
CA LEU A 234 -18.73 2.76 6.63
C LEU A 234 -17.75 2.32 7.72
N ARG A 235 -16.48 2.71 7.61
CA ARG A 235 -15.42 2.36 8.54
C ARG A 235 -15.66 2.93 9.94
N MET A 236 -16.24 4.12 10.05
CA MET A 236 -16.59 4.75 11.32
C MET A 236 -17.55 3.86 12.14
N HIS A 237 -18.55 3.30 11.48
CA HIS A 237 -19.54 2.44 12.14
C HIS A 237 -19.07 0.99 12.33
N SER A 238 -18.02 0.59 11.62
CA SER A 238 -17.43 -0.76 11.72
C SER A 238 -16.24 -0.83 12.69
N GLY A 239 -15.89 0.27 13.37
CA GLY A 239 -14.76 0.31 14.31
C GLY A 239 -13.39 0.27 13.67
N LEU A 240 -13.27 0.55 12.37
CA LEU A 240 -12.03 0.51 11.61
C LEU A 240 -11.26 1.85 11.72
N ASN A 241 -10.86 2.20 12.95
CA ASN A 241 -10.25 3.48 13.28
C ASN A 241 -8.76 3.33 13.60
N THR A 242 -7.91 4.06 12.90
CA THR A 242 -6.48 4.13 13.24
C THR A 242 -6.27 4.97 14.50
N PRO A 243 -5.61 4.45 15.55
CA PRO A 243 -5.39 5.20 16.80
C PRO A 243 -4.68 6.53 16.58
N LEU A 244 -5.08 7.58 17.32
CA LEU A 244 -4.48 8.92 17.18
C LEU A 244 -2.96 8.93 17.43
N PRO A 245 -2.38 8.22 18.41
CA PRO A 245 -0.93 8.14 18.55
C PRO A 245 -0.22 7.58 17.30
N VAL A 246 -0.83 6.60 16.64
CA VAL A 246 -0.29 6.05 15.38
C VAL A 246 -0.37 7.08 14.25
N GLN A 247 -1.48 7.81 14.12
CA GLN A 247 -1.59 8.89 13.12
C GLN A 247 -0.51 9.96 13.31
N ARG A 248 -0.21 10.36 14.55
CA ARG A 248 0.86 11.33 14.87
C ARG A 248 2.25 10.77 14.57
N ALA A 249 2.50 9.50 14.86
CA ALA A 249 3.74 8.83 14.47
C ALA A 249 3.90 8.78 12.94
N MET A 250 2.80 8.56 12.20
CA MET A 250 2.80 8.62 10.73
C MET A 250 3.13 10.02 10.20
N VAL A 251 2.66 11.10 10.85
CA VAL A 251 3.02 12.49 10.47
C VAL A 251 4.54 12.68 10.51
N VAL A 252 5.17 12.25 11.59
CA VAL A 252 6.62 12.36 11.76
C VAL A 252 7.36 11.49 10.72
N ALA A 253 6.91 10.25 10.52
CA ALA A 253 7.51 9.35 9.53
C ALA A 253 7.43 9.89 8.09
N LEU A 254 6.31 10.55 7.72
CA LEU A 254 6.14 11.15 6.40
C LEU A 254 6.92 12.45 6.23
N GLY A 255 7.26 13.12 7.31
CA GLY A 255 8.03 14.37 7.31
C GLY A 255 9.55 14.16 7.33
N ASP A 256 10.04 12.98 7.71
CA ASP A 256 11.46 12.67 7.82
C ASP A 256 11.91 11.76 6.66
N GLU A 257 12.85 12.23 5.86
CA GLU A 257 13.40 11.47 4.73
C GLU A 257 14.73 10.77 5.09
N GLU A 258 15.38 11.18 6.18
CA GLU A 258 16.67 10.64 6.58
C GLU A 258 16.54 9.16 6.96
N HIS A 259 15.56 8.80 7.79
CA HIS A 259 15.36 7.40 8.16
C HIS A 259 15.02 6.52 6.97
N VAL A 260 14.29 7.05 5.96
CA VAL A 260 13.95 6.30 4.74
C VAL A 260 15.22 6.00 3.93
N ALA A 261 16.11 6.99 3.83
CA ALA A 261 17.40 6.81 3.14
C ALA A 261 18.28 5.80 3.85
N ILE A 262 18.37 5.86 5.18
CA ILE A 262 19.13 4.90 6.01
C ILE A 262 18.57 3.49 5.82
N GLU A 263 17.26 3.32 5.90
CA GLU A 263 16.61 2.01 5.76
C GLU A 263 16.82 1.43 4.36
N LYS A 264 16.69 2.26 3.32
CA LYS A 264 16.96 1.86 1.93
C LYS A 264 18.40 1.37 1.75
N GLU A 265 19.38 2.03 2.39
CA GLU A 265 20.78 1.61 2.35
C GLU A 265 20.98 0.25 3.02
N ILE A 266 20.40 0.01 4.20
CA ILE A 266 20.43 -1.29 4.86
C ILE A 266 19.87 -2.40 3.97
N TYR A 267 18.74 -2.14 3.30
CA TYR A 267 18.17 -3.10 2.34
C TYR A 267 19.07 -3.29 1.11
N ARG A 268 19.76 -2.25 0.65
CA ARG A 268 20.71 -2.36 -0.48
C ARG A 268 21.83 -3.32 -0.15
N GLU A 269 22.47 -3.15 1.02
CA GLU A 269 23.55 -4.02 1.47
C GLU A 269 23.10 -5.49 1.59
N ARG A 270 21.96 -5.74 2.22
CA ARG A 270 21.37 -7.09 2.33
C ARG A 270 21.06 -7.71 1.00
N ARG A 271 20.51 -6.91 0.08
CA ARG A 271 20.19 -7.34 -1.28
C ARG A 271 21.46 -7.75 -2.05
N GLU A 272 22.55 -7.01 -1.93
CA GLU A 272 23.82 -7.34 -2.56
C GLU A 272 24.40 -8.65 -2.05
N VAL A 273 24.38 -8.85 -0.73
CA VAL A 273 24.82 -10.13 -0.13
C VAL A 273 23.96 -11.30 -0.61
N LEU A 274 22.64 -11.14 -0.65
CA LEU A 274 21.74 -12.19 -1.10
C LEU A 274 21.94 -12.49 -2.59
N LEU A 275 22.03 -11.48 -3.45
CA LEU A 275 22.28 -11.67 -4.89
C LEU A 275 23.61 -12.35 -5.15
N ALA A 276 24.66 -12.03 -4.40
CA ALA A 276 25.94 -12.71 -4.53
C ALA A 276 25.84 -14.20 -4.14
N ALA A 277 25.05 -14.52 -3.10
CA ALA A 277 24.86 -15.89 -2.64
C ALA A 277 24.02 -16.76 -3.59
N VAL A 278 23.09 -16.16 -4.36
CA VAL A 278 22.18 -16.92 -5.24
C VAL A 278 22.55 -16.81 -6.74
N ARG A 279 23.66 -16.10 -7.05
CA ARG A 279 24.06 -15.85 -8.47
C ARG A 279 24.24 -17.11 -9.30
N ASP A 280 24.67 -18.20 -8.68
CA ASP A 280 25.06 -19.44 -9.35
C ASP A 280 23.95 -20.50 -9.32
N TYR A 281 22.75 -20.12 -8.90
CA TYR A 281 21.54 -20.93 -8.89
C TYR A 281 20.47 -20.36 -9.82
#